data_e377f68a74c82eabfc7c296dd02328ac
#
_entry.id   e377f68a74c82eabfc7c296dd02328ac
#
_cell.length_a   1.000
_cell.length_b   1.000
_cell.length_c   1.000
_cell.angle_alpha   90.00
_cell.angle_beta   90.00
_cell.angle_gamma   90.00
#
_symmetry.space_group_name_H-M   'P 1'
#
loop_
_entity.id
_entity.type
_entity.pdbx_description
1 polymer ?
#
loop_
_entity_poly.entity_id
_entity_poly.type
_entity_poly.pdbx_seq_one_letter_code
_entity_poly.pdbx_strand_id
1 'polypeptide(L)'
;AARTRAEEFGVRAATPEELLASDDIDVVVNLTIPDAHFAVTRSILEAGKHAYTEKPLVLTLDEGKTLRDMADAKKLRIGSAPDTFLGGAHQQARAAIDDGRVGKIVAGTAHVMSSGMESWHPNPDFFFKPGAGPVLDIGPYYVTNLIQLIGPGRRVVALATSGHEYRTITAQPRAGEKIKVEPPTNI
;
A
#
# COMPACT_ATOMS: atom_id res chain seq x y z
N ALA A 1 -0.55 -23.79 1.46
CA ALA A 1 -1.48 -22.65 1.53
C ALA A 1 -2.27 -22.49 0.23
N ALA A 2 -1.63 -22.27 -0.97
CA ALA A 2 -2.38 -22.01 -2.22
C ALA A 2 -3.33 -23.17 -2.60
N ARG A 3 -2.88 -24.41 -2.57
CA ARG A 3 -3.73 -25.59 -2.88
C ARG A 3 -4.94 -25.71 -1.96
N THR A 4 -4.74 -25.52 -0.65
CA THR A 4 -5.83 -25.57 0.35
C THR A 4 -6.90 -24.49 0.07
N ARG A 5 -6.47 -23.28 -0.29
CA ARG A 5 -7.39 -22.22 -0.67
C ARG A 5 -8.08 -22.47 -2.00
N ALA A 6 -7.35 -23.04 -2.95
CA ALA A 6 -7.94 -23.42 -4.24
C ALA A 6 -9.06 -24.46 -4.08
N GLU A 7 -8.86 -25.47 -3.22
CA GLU A 7 -9.89 -26.47 -2.88
C GLU A 7 -11.08 -25.82 -2.16
N GLU A 8 -10.83 -24.92 -1.19
CA GLU A 8 -11.87 -24.23 -0.43
C GLU A 8 -12.78 -23.36 -1.31
N PHE A 9 -12.22 -22.68 -2.30
CA PHE A 9 -12.93 -21.71 -3.13
C PHE A 9 -13.26 -22.23 -4.55
N GLY A 10 -12.91 -23.46 -4.88
CA GLY A 10 -13.15 -24.05 -6.21
C GLY A 10 -12.41 -23.34 -7.34
N VAL A 11 -11.21 -22.83 -7.06
CA VAL A 11 -10.36 -22.14 -8.03
C VAL A 11 -9.06 -22.90 -8.32
N ARG A 12 -8.38 -22.58 -9.42
CA ARG A 12 -7.10 -23.21 -9.78
C ARG A 12 -5.97 -22.67 -8.90
N ALA A 13 -5.17 -23.57 -8.32
CA ALA A 13 -3.86 -23.19 -7.79
C ALA A 13 -2.81 -23.26 -8.91
N ALA A 14 -1.94 -22.26 -8.98
CA ALA A 14 -0.83 -22.21 -9.92
C ALA A 14 0.43 -21.70 -9.21
N THR A 15 1.60 -22.00 -9.75
CA THR A 15 2.83 -21.32 -9.37
C THR A 15 2.89 -19.93 -9.99
N PRO A 16 3.73 -19.01 -9.48
CA PRO A 16 3.93 -17.71 -10.13
C PRO A 16 4.30 -17.85 -11.61
N GLU A 17 5.14 -18.80 -11.97
CA GLU A 17 5.60 -19.05 -13.33
C GLU A 17 4.43 -19.49 -14.24
N GLU A 18 3.62 -20.44 -13.77
CA GLU A 18 2.44 -20.91 -14.50
C GLU A 18 1.42 -19.80 -14.66
N LEU A 19 1.20 -18.98 -13.63
CA LEU A 19 0.29 -17.82 -13.68
C LEU A 19 0.77 -16.79 -14.69
N LEU A 20 2.05 -16.45 -14.69
CA LEU A 20 2.62 -15.46 -15.59
C LEU A 20 2.68 -15.95 -17.04
N ALA A 21 2.83 -17.26 -17.27
CA ALA A 21 2.83 -17.86 -18.60
C ALA A 21 1.43 -18.10 -19.18
N SER A 22 0.37 -17.96 -18.39
CA SER A 22 -1.01 -18.27 -18.80
C SER A 22 -1.57 -17.23 -19.76
N ASP A 23 -2.09 -17.64 -20.92
CA ASP A 23 -2.68 -16.74 -21.92
C ASP A 23 -4.11 -16.28 -21.54
N ASP A 24 -4.75 -16.93 -20.58
CA ASP A 24 -6.09 -16.62 -20.10
C ASP A 24 -6.13 -15.59 -18.95
N ILE A 25 -4.97 -15.03 -18.58
CA ILE A 25 -4.85 -14.03 -17.51
C ILE A 25 -4.31 -12.72 -18.09
N ASP A 26 -5.12 -11.67 -18.01
CA ASP A 26 -4.76 -10.32 -18.45
C ASP A 26 -4.20 -9.45 -17.30
N VAL A 27 -4.69 -9.67 -16.08
CA VAL A 27 -4.37 -8.86 -14.90
C VAL A 27 -3.92 -9.75 -13.75
N VAL A 28 -2.82 -9.39 -13.13
CA VAL A 28 -2.34 -10.07 -11.91
C VAL A 28 -2.41 -9.12 -10.72
N VAL A 29 -3.02 -9.60 -9.62
CA VAL A 29 -3.09 -8.88 -8.35
C VAL A 29 -1.93 -9.31 -7.46
N ASN A 30 -1.06 -8.37 -7.13
CA ASN A 30 0.11 -8.59 -6.27
C ASN A 30 -0.25 -8.27 -4.81
N LEU A 31 -0.43 -9.30 -4.01
CA LEU A 31 -0.75 -9.22 -2.57
C LEU A 31 0.44 -9.67 -1.70
N THR A 32 1.66 -9.53 -2.18
CA THR A 32 2.86 -9.88 -1.42
C THR A 32 3.16 -8.82 -0.34
N ILE A 33 4.28 -8.96 0.35
CA ILE A 33 4.75 -7.97 1.32
C ILE A 33 5.44 -6.79 0.61
N PRO A 34 5.52 -5.59 1.23
CA PRO A 34 6.08 -4.39 0.61
C PRO A 34 7.44 -4.57 -0.06
N ASP A 35 8.37 -5.28 0.58
CA ASP A 35 9.71 -5.55 0.01
C ASP A 35 9.68 -6.31 -1.33
N ALA A 36 8.64 -7.11 -1.56
CA ALA A 36 8.51 -7.91 -2.77
C ALA A 36 7.70 -7.19 -3.88
N HIS A 37 7.02 -6.07 -3.57
CA HIS A 37 6.12 -5.42 -4.50
C HIS A 37 6.78 -5.04 -5.82
N PHE A 38 7.95 -4.40 -5.76
CA PHE A 38 8.68 -4.00 -6.96
C PHE A 38 9.05 -5.19 -7.85
N ALA A 39 9.71 -6.20 -7.28
CA ALA A 39 10.20 -7.36 -8.04
C ALA A 39 9.04 -8.15 -8.67
N VAL A 40 7.98 -8.40 -7.90
CA VAL A 40 6.80 -9.14 -8.38
C VAL A 40 6.05 -8.35 -9.46
N THR A 41 5.79 -7.05 -9.22
CA THR A 41 5.11 -6.19 -10.21
C THR A 41 5.91 -6.07 -11.51
N ARG A 42 7.24 -5.96 -11.41
CA ARG A 42 8.12 -5.98 -12.55
C ARG A 42 7.98 -7.27 -13.36
N SER A 43 8.01 -8.44 -12.71
CA SER A 43 7.84 -9.73 -13.39
C SER A 43 6.47 -9.85 -14.08
N ILE A 44 5.40 -9.31 -13.48
CA ILE A 44 4.06 -9.25 -14.09
C ILE A 44 4.10 -8.44 -15.40
N LEU A 45 4.72 -7.26 -15.37
CA LEU A 45 4.85 -6.40 -16.56
C LEU A 45 5.78 -7.03 -17.61
N GLU A 46 6.86 -7.70 -17.19
CA GLU A 46 7.76 -8.44 -18.10
C GLU A 46 7.00 -9.52 -18.86
N ALA A 47 6.09 -10.22 -18.21
CA ALA A 47 5.19 -11.22 -18.79
C ALA A 47 4.06 -10.64 -19.67
N GLY A 48 4.00 -9.31 -19.85
CA GLY A 48 2.99 -8.67 -20.70
C GLY A 48 1.61 -8.55 -20.06
N LYS A 49 1.51 -8.63 -18.75
CA LYS A 49 0.24 -8.56 -18.03
C LYS A 49 0.08 -7.23 -17.28
N HIS A 50 -1.18 -6.79 -17.13
CA HIS A 50 -1.51 -5.67 -16.25
C HIS A 50 -1.27 -6.05 -14.78
N ALA A 51 -0.89 -5.07 -13.96
CA ALA A 51 -0.64 -5.30 -12.55
C ALA A 51 -1.55 -4.44 -11.66
N TYR A 52 -2.07 -5.03 -10.61
CA TYR A 52 -2.66 -4.30 -9.48
C TYR A 52 -1.95 -4.73 -8.19
N THR A 53 -1.37 -3.79 -7.48
CA THR A 53 -0.48 -4.09 -6.34
C THR A 53 -1.05 -3.53 -5.04
N GLU A 54 -0.91 -4.28 -3.95
CA GLU A 54 -1.15 -3.72 -2.62
C GLU A 54 -0.27 -2.49 -2.35
N LYS A 55 -0.71 -1.69 -1.39
CA LYS A 55 0.05 -0.52 -0.94
C LYS A 55 1.23 -0.92 -0.01
N PRO A 56 2.30 -0.17 0.00
CA PRO A 56 2.69 0.85 -0.97
C PRO A 56 3.06 0.21 -2.32
N LEU A 57 2.83 0.89 -3.43
CA LEU A 57 3.18 0.36 -4.76
C LEU A 57 4.64 -0.09 -4.81
N VAL A 58 5.54 0.74 -4.29
CA VAL A 58 6.98 0.53 -4.19
C VAL A 58 7.52 1.26 -2.96
N LEU A 59 8.78 1.02 -2.62
CA LEU A 59 9.45 1.67 -1.48
C LEU A 59 10.24 2.91 -1.87
N THR A 60 10.63 3.04 -3.14
CA THR A 60 11.41 4.19 -3.63
C THR A 60 10.78 4.82 -4.87
N LEU A 61 11.06 6.11 -5.07
CA LEU A 61 10.58 6.84 -6.26
C LEU A 61 11.16 6.26 -7.56
N ASP A 62 12.40 5.78 -7.54
CA ASP A 62 13.07 5.26 -8.73
C ASP A 62 12.52 3.89 -9.15
N GLU A 63 12.14 3.05 -8.20
CA GLU A 63 11.36 1.85 -8.48
C GLU A 63 10.02 2.19 -9.15
N GLY A 64 9.31 3.18 -8.61
CA GLY A 64 8.03 3.65 -9.19
C GLY A 64 8.18 4.17 -10.61
N LYS A 65 9.21 4.95 -10.90
CA LYS A 65 9.54 5.41 -12.26
C LYS A 65 9.82 4.24 -13.18
N THR A 66 10.63 3.29 -12.73
CA THR A 66 11.00 2.09 -13.50
C THR A 66 9.76 1.30 -13.92
N LEU A 67 8.84 1.03 -12.99
CA LEU A 67 7.60 0.32 -13.30
C LEU A 67 6.71 1.11 -14.26
N ARG A 68 6.55 2.42 -14.04
CA ARG A 68 5.78 3.28 -14.92
C ARG A 68 6.32 3.26 -16.35
N ASP A 69 7.63 3.50 -16.51
CA ASP A 69 8.27 3.58 -17.82
C ASP A 69 8.17 2.22 -18.57
N MET A 70 8.29 1.11 -17.82
CA MET A 70 8.08 -0.23 -18.38
C MET A 70 6.64 -0.47 -18.83
N ALA A 71 5.66 -0.08 -18.00
CA ALA A 71 4.25 -0.23 -18.32
C ALA A 71 3.87 0.61 -19.55
N ASP A 72 4.32 1.87 -19.60
CA ASP A 72 4.09 2.77 -20.73
C ASP A 72 4.67 2.21 -22.03
N ALA A 73 5.92 1.72 -22.01
CA ALA A 73 6.59 1.11 -23.16
C ALA A 73 5.84 -0.11 -23.70
N LYS A 74 5.22 -0.90 -22.84
CA LYS A 74 4.44 -2.10 -23.20
C LYS A 74 2.94 -1.84 -23.36
N LYS A 75 2.47 -0.59 -23.17
CA LYS A 75 1.04 -0.21 -23.16
C LYS A 75 0.22 -0.99 -22.11
N LEU A 76 0.83 -1.33 -20.99
CA LEU A 76 0.22 -1.99 -19.87
C LEU A 76 -0.29 -0.97 -18.84
N ARG A 77 -1.11 -1.43 -17.90
CA ARG A 77 -1.63 -0.63 -16.79
C ARG A 77 -1.07 -1.13 -15.47
N ILE A 78 -0.75 -0.19 -14.60
CA ILE A 78 -0.45 -0.45 -13.20
C ILE A 78 -1.51 0.26 -12.37
N GLY A 79 -2.12 -0.46 -11.44
CA GLY A 79 -2.94 0.06 -10.36
C GLY A 79 -2.31 -0.25 -9.02
N SER A 80 -2.61 0.54 -8.01
CA SER A 80 -2.20 0.27 -6.63
C SER A 80 -3.31 0.66 -5.65
N ALA A 81 -3.47 -0.15 -4.60
CA ALA A 81 -4.16 0.30 -3.40
C ALA A 81 -3.44 1.55 -2.82
N PRO A 82 -4.12 2.37 -2.04
CA PRO A 82 -5.41 2.13 -1.40
C PRO A 82 -6.59 2.40 -2.34
N ASP A 83 -7.66 1.65 -2.13
CA ASP A 83 -8.92 1.76 -2.88
C ASP A 83 -10.01 2.52 -2.12
N THR A 84 -9.76 2.91 -0.87
CA THR A 84 -10.76 3.51 0.04
C THR A 84 -11.42 4.76 -0.53
N PHE A 85 -10.72 5.55 -1.35
CA PHE A 85 -11.28 6.73 -2.02
C PHE A 85 -12.35 6.38 -3.06
N LEU A 86 -12.46 5.12 -3.49
CA LEU A 86 -13.54 4.61 -4.34
C LEU A 86 -14.80 4.25 -3.54
N GLY A 87 -14.69 4.17 -2.21
CA GLY A 87 -15.83 3.86 -1.34
C GLY A 87 -16.88 4.98 -1.31
N GLY A 88 -18.13 4.61 -1.06
CA GLY A 88 -19.28 5.51 -1.15
C GLY A 88 -19.15 6.81 -0.36
N ALA A 89 -18.58 6.78 0.86
CA ALA A 89 -18.38 7.98 1.68
C ALA A 89 -17.40 8.98 1.02
N HIS A 90 -16.30 8.49 0.46
CA HIS A 90 -15.32 9.33 -0.22
C HIS A 90 -15.84 9.87 -1.56
N GLN A 91 -16.60 9.04 -2.31
CA GLN A 91 -17.28 9.49 -3.53
C GLN A 91 -18.33 10.56 -3.22
N GLN A 92 -19.09 10.41 -2.14
CA GLN A 92 -20.05 11.42 -1.67
C GLN A 92 -19.34 12.73 -1.28
N ALA A 93 -18.20 12.66 -0.58
CA ALA A 93 -17.41 13.83 -0.24
C ALA A 93 -16.88 14.54 -1.49
N ARG A 94 -16.37 13.78 -2.47
CA ARG A 94 -15.92 14.35 -3.75
C ARG A 94 -17.07 15.03 -4.49
N ALA A 95 -18.24 14.38 -4.60
CA ALA A 95 -19.43 14.96 -5.23
C ALA A 95 -19.87 16.24 -4.54
N ALA A 96 -19.86 16.31 -3.20
CA ALA A 96 -20.22 17.52 -2.46
C ALA A 96 -19.29 18.71 -2.77
N ILE A 97 -18.00 18.43 -3.01
CA ILE A 97 -17.02 19.45 -3.44
C ILE A 97 -17.32 19.88 -4.87
N ASP A 98 -17.51 18.94 -5.79
CA ASP A 98 -17.77 19.23 -7.21
C ASP A 98 -19.07 20.00 -7.42
N ASP A 99 -20.11 19.70 -6.63
CA ASP A 99 -21.39 20.40 -6.59
C ASP A 99 -21.30 21.82 -5.95
N GLY A 100 -20.14 22.20 -5.42
CA GLY A 100 -19.92 23.47 -4.75
C GLY A 100 -20.57 23.61 -3.37
N ARG A 101 -21.07 22.52 -2.77
CA ARG A 101 -21.80 22.54 -1.47
C ARG A 101 -20.96 23.07 -0.31
N VAL A 102 -19.65 22.90 -0.38
CA VAL A 102 -18.69 23.34 0.66
C VAL A 102 -17.91 24.60 0.23
N GLY A 103 -18.23 25.14 -0.94
CA GLY A 103 -17.52 26.28 -1.52
C GLY A 103 -16.07 25.91 -1.91
N LYS A 104 -15.21 26.93 -1.98
CA LYS A 104 -13.80 26.73 -2.32
C LYS A 104 -13.04 26.09 -1.17
N ILE A 105 -12.39 24.95 -1.43
CA ILE A 105 -11.49 24.32 -0.47
C ILE A 105 -10.24 25.19 -0.30
N VAL A 106 -9.92 25.56 0.92
CA VAL A 106 -8.77 26.40 1.26
C VAL A 106 -7.70 25.67 2.08
N ALA A 107 -8.10 24.65 2.82
CA ALA A 107 -7.21 23.83 3.63
C ALA A 107 -7.86 22.47 3.94
N GLY A 108 -7.04 21.51 4.37
CA GLY A 108 -7.48 20.23 4.90
C GLY A 108 -6.47 19.70 5.89
N THR A 109 -6.94 18.95 6.89
CA THR A 109 -6.09 18.24 7.85
C THR A 109 -6.47 16.77 7.89
N ALA A 110 -5.48 15.93 8.13
CA ALA A 110 -5.68 14.51 8.35
C ALA A 110 -4.74 14.05 9.47
N HIS A 111 -5.25 13.22 10.37
CA HIS A 111 -4.49 12.75 11.52
C HIS A 111 -4.58 11.24 11.62
N VAL A 112 -3.44 10.60 11.92
CA VAL A 112 -3.36 9.19 12.27
C VAL A 112 -2.68 9.09 13.61
N MET A 113 -3.37 8.50 14.58
CA MET A 113 -2.82 8.22 15.89
C MET A 113 -3.15 6.77 16.26
N SER A 114 -2.11 6.01 16.58
CA SER A 114 -2.23 4.59 16.96
C SER A 114 -1.23 4.28 18.06
N SER A 115 -1.59 3.35 18.94
CA SER A 115 -0.68 2.83 19.98
C SER A 115 0.43 1.94 19.42
N GLY A 116 0.27 1.46 18.18
CA GLY A 116 1.23 0.59 17.50
C GLY A 116 0.68 -0.81 17.20
N MET A 117 1.25 -1.46 16.18
CA MET A 117 0.78 -2.75 15.66
C MET A 117 1.17 -3.93 16.56
N GLU A 118 2.18 -3.76 17.40
CA GLU A 118 2.67 -4.76 18.35
C GLU A 118 1.65 -5.10 19.46
N SER A 119 0.59 -4.31 19.56
CA SER A 119 -0.48 -4.53 20.55
C SER A 119 -1.51 -5.58 20.10
N TRP A 120 -1.61 -5.87 18.79
CA TRP A 120 -2.65 -6.75 18.27
C TRP A 120 -2.17 -7.71 17.16
N HIS A 121 -1.10 -7.36 16.42
CA HIS A 121 -0.64 -8.19 15.33
C HIS A 121 0.26 -9.34 15.84
N PRO A 122 0.03 -10.61 15.45
CA PRO A 122 0.81 -11.75 15.95
C PRO A 122 2.29 -11.75 15.51
N ASN A 123 2.60 -11.10 14.37
CA ASN A 123 3.95 -10.97 13.83
C ASN A 123 4.22 -9.52 13.40
N PRO A 124 4.42 -8.58 14.34
CA PRO A 124 4.45 -7.15 14.03
C PRO A 124 5.79 -6.62 13.51
N ASP A 125 6.84 -7.46 13.41
CA ASP A 125 8.21 -7.03 13.10
C ASP A 125 8.31 -6.20 11.82
N PHE A 126 7.61 -6.59 10.76
CA PHE A 126 7.72 -5.92 9.47
C PHE A 126 7.22 -4.48 9.48
N PHE A 127 6.34 -4.10 10.42
CA PHE A 127 5.90 -2.71 10.58
C PHE A 127 7.00 -1.78 11.12
N PHE A 128 8.06 -2.34 11.70
CA PHE A 128 9.14 -1.62 12.34
C PHE A 128 10.49 -1.75 11.59
N LYS A 129 10.48 -2.32 10.38
CA LYS A 129 11.65 -2.46 9.51
C LYS A 129 11.72 -1.35 8.45
N PRO A 130 12.88 -1.15 7.80
CA PRO A 130 12.99 -0.27 6.64
C PRO A 130 11.94 -0.60 5.57
N GLY A 131 11.36 0.42 4.95
CA GLY A 131 10.26 0.24 4.01
C GLY A 131 8.86 0.13 4.65
N ALA A 132 8.78 0.23 5.98
CA ALA A 132 7.54 0.30 6.74
C ALA A 132 7.40 1.64 7.48
N GLY A 133 6.68 1.63 8.60
CA GLY A 133 6.34 2.82 9.37
C GLY A 133 5.07 3.51 8.89
N PRO A 134 4.54 4.48 9.66
CA PRO A 134 3.21 5.04 9.43
C PRO A 134 3.04 5.71 8.06
N VAL A 135 4.10 6.29 7.49
CA VAL A 135 4.00 6.93 6.16
C VAL A 135 3.77 5.93 5.05
N LEU A 136 4.48 4.79 5.04
CA LEU A 136 4.34 3.79 3.98
C LEU A 136 3.18 2.82 4.24
N ASP A 137 2.82 2.61 5.50
CA ASP A 137 1.71 1.71 5.85
C ASP A 137 0.34 2.39 5.76
N ILE A 138 0.19 3.54 6.39
CA ILE A 138 -1.11 4.24 6.53
C ILE A 138 -1.16 5.53 5.71
N GLY A 139 -0.03 6.20 5.51
CA GLY A 139 0.06 7.44 4.75
C GLY A 139 -0.57 7.37 3.34
N PRO A 140 -0.45 6.26 2.58
CA PRO A 140 -1.07 6.16 1.26
C PRO A 140 -2.58 6.43 1.27
N TYR A 141 -3.31 5.97 2.30
CA TYR A 141 -4.74 6.20 2.42
C TYR A 141 -5.08 7.69 2.58
N TYR A 142 -4.35 8.39 3.44
CA TYR A 142 -4.60 9.80 3.75
C TYR A 142 -4.10 10.73 2.66
N VAL A 143 -2.90 10.48 2.13
CA VAL A 143 -2.32 11.30 1.04
C VAL A 143 -3.16 11.17 -0.22
N THR A 144 -3.56 9.96 -0.61
CA THR A 144 -4.42 9.74 -1.79
C THR A 144 -5.77 10.43 -1.62
N ASN A 145 -6.37 10.35 -0.42
CA ASN A 145 -7.64 10.99 -0.16
C ASN A 145 -7.55 12.52 -0.18
N LEU A 146 -6.50 13.10 0.42
CA LEU A 146 -6.25 14.54 0.35
C LEU A 146 -6.05 15.02 -1.10
N ILE A 147 -5.27 14.28 -1.90
CA ILE A 147 -5.08 14.61 -3.32
C ILE A 147 -6.40 14.52 -4.09
N GLN A 148 -7.21 13.50 -3.83
CA GLN A 148 -8.52 13.34 -4.46
C GLN A 148 -9.47 14.51 -4.12
N LEU A 149 -9.48 14.98 -2.88
CA LEU A 149 -10.42 16.00 -2.42
C LEU A 149 -9.95 17.43 -2.72
N ILE A 150 -8.64 17.70 -2.62
CA ILE A 150 -8.08 19.07 -2.67
C ILE A 150 -7.29 19.30 -3.96
N GLY A 151 -6.77 18.22 -4.58
CA GLY A 151 -5.89 18.29 -5.74
C GLY A 151 -4.43 18.01 -5.41
N PRO A 152 -3.53 18.00 -6.42
CA PRO A 152 -2.14 17.61 -6.28
C PRO A 152 -1.33 18.56 -5.40
N GLY A 153 -0.47 18.00 -4.55
CA GLY A 153 0.47 18.77 -3.74
C GLY A 153 1.54 19.46 -4.59
N ARG A 154 1.79 20.74 -4.33
CA ARG A 154 2.84 21.51 -5.01
C ARG A 154 4.15 21.54 -4.24
N ARG A 155 4.09 21.41 -2.93
CA ARG A 155 5.25 21.36 -2.03
C ARG A 155 4.96 20.40 -0.88
N VAL A 156 5.99 19.71 -0.41
CA VAL A 156 5.92 18.85 0.77
C VAL A 156 7.06 19.25 1.70
N VAL A 157 6.74 19.35 2.99
CA VAL A 157 7.73 19.47 4.08
C VAL A 157 7.35 18.41 5.10
N ALA A 158 8.33 17.70 5.63
CA ALA A 158 8.10 16.69 6.64
C ALA A 158 9.12 16.81 7.77
N LEU A 159 8.67 16.52 8.98
CA LEU A 159 9.49 16.31 10.16
C LEU A 159 9.20 14.90 10.66
N ALA A 160 10.25 14.16 11.00
CA ALA A 160 10.09 12.78 11.39
C ALA A 160 10.97 12.45 12.59
N THR A 161 10.44 11.72 13.55
CA THR A 161 11.15 11.25 14.74
C THR A 161 10.72 9.83 15.12
N SER A 162 11.48 9.20 16.01
CA SER A 162 11.10 7.94 16.65
C SER A 162 11.07 8.15 18.16
N GLY A 163 9.92 7.86 18.78
CA GLY A 163 9.77 8.01 20.22
C GLY A 163 10.46 6.92 21.05
N HIS A 164 10.74 5.77 20.44
CA HIS A 164 11.32 4.61 21.11
C HIS A 164 12.31 3.89 20.19
N GLU A 165 13.43 3.44 20.74
CA GLU A 165 14.37 2.56 20.02
C GLU A 165 13.85 1.13 19.91
N TYR A 166 13.11 0.67 20.90
CA TYR A 166 12.47 -0.63 20.94
C TYR A 166 11.01 -0.53 21.35
N ARG A 167 10.18 -1.38 20.77
CA ARG A 167 8.79 -1.60 21.18
C ARG A 167 8.66 -2.99 21.78
N THR A 168 7.76 -3.15 22.77
CA THR A 168 7.48 -4.46 23.39
C THR A 168 6.19 -5.01 22.81
N ILE A 169 6.24 -6.22 22.26
CA ILE A 169 5.05 -6.93 21.78
C ILE A 169 4.14 -7.23 22.96
N THR A 170 2.88 -6.88 22.85
CA THR A 170 1.85 -7.24 23.83
C THR A 170 0.84 -8.24 23.26
N ALA A 171 0.84 -8.45 21.95
CA ALA A 171 0.02 -9.46 21.29
C ALA A 171 0.57 -10.88 21.49
N GLN A 172 -0.34 -11.84 21.70
CA GLN A 172 0.02 -13.26 21.75
C GLN A 172 0.33 -13.78 20.32
N PRO A 173 1.20 -14.80 20.16
CA PRO A 173 1.89 -15.58 21.20
C PRO A 173 3.24 -14.96 21.67
N ARG A 174 3.64 -13.80 21.15
CA ARG A 174 4.98 -13.23 21.34
C ARG A 174 5.04 -12.11 22.40
N ALA A 175 4.06 -12.04 23.28
CA ALA A 175 4.01 -11.02 24.33
C ALA A 175 5.29 -11.02 25.19
N GLY A 176 5.88 -9.82 25.40
CA GLY A 176 7.12 -9.61 26.14
C GLY A 176 8.38 -9.53 25.27
N GLU A 177 8.35 -9.97 24.00
CA GLU A 177 9.47 -9.80 23.07
C GLU A 177 9.65 -8.31 22.70
N LYS A 178 10.89 -7.94 22.36
CA LYS A 178 11.22 -6.59 21.91
C LYS A 178 11.50 -6.55 20.41
N ILE A 179 10.98 -5.51 19.75
CA ILE A 179 11.25 -5.22 18.36
C ILE A 179 12.05 -3.92 18.27
N LYS A 180 13.12 -3.91 17.51
CA LYS A 180 13.87 -2.70 17.17
C LYS A 180 13.05 -1.85 16.19
N VAL A 181 12.95 -0.55 16.48
CA VAL A 181 12.27 0.42 15.64
C VAL A 181 13.29 1.05 14.69
N GLU A 182 13.18 0.79 13.40
CA GLU A 182 14.11 1.30 12.40
C GLU A 182 13.53 2.51 11.63
N PRO A 183 12.24 2.52 11.20
CA PRO A 183 11.65 3.68 10.56
C PRO A 183 11.22 4.74 11.57
N PRO A 184 11.11 6.02 11.16
CA PRO A 184 10.39 7.01 11.95
C PRO A 184 8.96 6.58 12.25
N THR A 185 8.52 6.83 13.49
CA THR A 185 7.16 6.46 13.96
C THR A 185 6.27 7.66 14.24
N ASN A 186 6.83 8.87 14.26
CA ASN A 186 6.12 10.15 14.38
C ASN A 186 6.53 11.04 13.21
N ILE A 187 5.57 11.48 12.43
CA ILE A 187 5.77 12.28 11.22
C ILE A 187 4.68 13.33 11.13
#